data_7e4d1c89dcb2dc6c17415429a4f90bd8
#
_entry.id   7e4d1c89dcb2dc6c17415429a4f90bd8
#
_cell.length_a   1.000
_cell.length_b   1.000
_cell.length_c   1.000
_cell.angle_alpha   90.00
_cell.angle_beta   90.00
_cell.angle_gamma   90.00
#
_symmetry.space_group_name_H-M   'P 1'
#
loop_
_entity.id
_entity.type
_entity.pdbx_description
1 polymer ?
#
loop_
_entity_poly.entity_id
_entity_poly.type
_entity_poly.pdbx_seq_one_letter_code
_entity_poly.pdbx_strand_id
1 'polypeptide(L)'
;MSISTVELERRLHSISPRWTKPATPLPSILIHGFVFIAWIILLGNAFLGRGVFAWSVGIVYILYDTALLLFTFVQTWPLQHVTQHPAATGRRPTVTAIITAYNEAPVLAATIDALVQQSEPPDQILIADDGSTDATSLVLEAYCKLPPPALGEMAESGTKLRWLRMPHAGKARTLNAALTHVETELFITVDADTILLPDAISAMRDAFSTDPNLAAATGVLTPVCGDTTSGRVLEWFQSYEYVRNFLSRYAWMRVNGLLLISGAFAGFRLDAVLTVGGFDPNCLVEDYEMIHRLRRYGYDRDLGWHTSVLGGALGNTAAPSTITRFLKQRRRWFGGFLQTQNWYRDMVGAGRYGDVGIWMLPVKAADTMQPIYGLSAFILLLWYIVTGRIELLIPVGGLIIGKIVIDLTFHAWSIFLYRKWVGGQTKVNFGLAILAAIVEPFSFQLFRHLGASWGWFAFLTKRQGW
;
A
#
# COMPACT_ATOMS: atom_id res chain seq x y z
N MET A 1 23.12 -6.64 -19.65
CA MET A 1 22.80 -5.65 -20.72
C MET A 1 22.15 -4.46 -20.06
N SER A 2 22.76 -3.28 -20.15
CA SER A 2 22.16 -2.04 -19.63
C SER A 2 20.92 -1.69 -20.48
N ILE A 3 19.75 -1.64 -19.85
CA ILE A 3 18.51 -1.21 -20.49
C ILE A 3 18.43 0.32 -20.42
N SER A 4 17.92 0.99 -21.44
CA SER A 4 17.69 2.43 -21.39
C SER A 4 16.30 2.77 -20.88
N THR A 5 16.10 4.00 -20.36
CA THR A 5 14.78 4.49 -19.94
C THR A 5 13.78 4.51 -21.10
N VAL A 6 14.24 4.78 -22.32
CA VAL A 6 13.40 4.74 -23.54
C VAL A 6 12.90 3.31 -23.81
N GLU A 7 13.75 2.31 -23.63
CA GLU A 7 13.35 0.91 -23.81
C GLU A 7 12.37 0.47 -22.71
N LEU A 8 12.55 0.92 -21.45
CA LEU A 8 11.57 0.69 -20.38
C LEU A 8 10.20 1.27 -20.73
N GLU A 9 10.16 2.51 -21.21
CA GLU A 9 8.92 3.17 -21.62
C GLU A 9 8.26 2.45 -22.81
N ARG A 10 9.03 1.98 -23.78
CA ARG A 10 8.52 1.20 -24.91
C ARG A 10 7.86 -0.11 -24.44
N ARG A 11 8.50 -0.83 -23.50
CA ARG A 11 7.94 -2.04 -22.90
C ARG A 11 6.67 -1.73 -22.10
N LEU A 12 6.69 -0.69 -21.28
CA LEU A 12 5.50 -0.23 -20.55
C LEU A 12 4.32 -0.01 -21.49
N HIS A 13 4.52 0.72 -22.59
CA HIS A 13 3.47 1.01 -23.56
C HIS A 13 2.94 -0.26 -24.27
N SER A 14 3.78 -1.26 -24.48
CA SER A 14 3.36 -2.52 -25.12
C SER A 14 2.61 -3.48 -24.20
N ILE A 15 2.79 -3.38 -22.86
CA ILE A 15 2.26 -4.34 -21.88
C ILE A 15 1.10 -3.75 -21.07
N SER A 16 1.18 -2.47 -20.67
CA SER A 16 0.19 -1.87 -19.78
C SER A 16 -1.18 -1.72 -20.47
N PRO A 17 -2.28 -2.16 -19.82
CA PRO A 17 -3.63 -2.01 -20.37
C PRO A 17 -4.07 -0.56 -20.51
N ARG A 18 -3.39 0.37 -19.86
CA ARG A 18 -3.57 1.81 -20.08
C ARG A 18 -3.36 2.20 -21.54
N TRP A 19 -2.37 1.60 -22.20
CA TRP A 19 -1.98 1.88 -23.58
C TRP A 19 -2.62 0.92 -24.58
N THR A 20 -2.66 -0.37 -24.23
CA THR A 20 -3.23 -1.41 -25.10
C THR A 20 -4.76 -1.42 -25.10
N LYS A 21 -5.40 -0.79 -24.11
CA LYS A 21 -6.85 -0.59 -23.97
C LYS A 21 -7.67 -1.85 -24.28
N PRO A 22 -7.47 -2.96 -23.57
CA PRO A 22 -8.23 -4.18 -23.78
C PRO A 22 -9.73 -3.96 -23.59
N ALA A 23 -10.55 -4.78 -24.27
CA ALA A 23 -12.00 -4.73 -24.10
C ALA A 23 -12.39 -5.05 -22.65
N THR A 24 -13.40 -4.34 -22.15
CA THR A 24 -13.93 -4.58 -20.79
C THR A 24 -14.83 -5.83 -20.84
N PRO A 25 -14.53 -6.90 -20.11
CA PRO A 25 -15.37 -8.11 -20.14
C PRO A 25 -16.69 -7.88 -19.41
N LEU A 26 -17.71 -8.62 -19.83
CA LEU A 26 -19.06 -8.52 -19.23
C LEU A 26 -19.06 -8.69 -17.69
N PRO A 27 -18.34 -9.67 -17.08
CA PRO A 27 -18.27 -9.76 -15.63
C PRO A 27 -17.80 -8.48 -14.95
N SER A 28 -16.81 -7.78 -15.50
CA SER A 28 -16.34 -6.51 -14.96
C SER A 28 -17.42 -5.42 -14.99
N ILE A 29 -18.16 -5.32 -16.09
CA ILE A 29 -19.26 -4.35 -16.23
C ILE A 29 -20.35 -4.67 -15.20
N LEU A 30 -20.71 -5.96 -15.05
CA LEU A 30 -21.73 -6.38 -14.09
C LEU A 30 -21.32 -6.14 -12.65
N ILE A 31 -20.05 -6.42 -12.28
CA ILE A 31 -19.55 -6.21 -10.92
C ILE A 31 -19.55 -4.71 -10.56
N HIS A 32 -18.96 -3.87 -11.38
CA HIS A 32 -18.92 -2.42 -11.12
C HIS A 32 -20.33 -1.81 -11.15
N GLY A 33 -21.14 -2.21 -12.13
CA GLY A 33 -22.53 -1.77 -12.25
C GLY A 33 -23.37 -2.18 -11.04
N PHE A 34 -23.23 -3.42 -10.59
CA PHE A 34 -23.93 -3.94 -9.40
C PHE A 34 -23.58 -3.12 -8.15
N VAL A 35 -22.29 -2.90 -7.87
CA VAL A 35 -21.85 -2.15 -6.68
C VAL A 35 -22.38 -0.73 -6.69
N PHE A 36 -22.39 -0.07 -7.85
CA PHE A 36 -22.91 1.30 -7.99
C PHE A 36 -24.43 1.37 -7.90
N ILE A 37 -25.15 0.50 -8.62
CA ILE A 37 -26.62 0.46 -8.62
C ILE A 37 -27.15 0.07 -7.24
N ALA A 38 -26.51 -0.92 -6.58
CA ALA A 38 -26.85 -1.30 -5.22
C ALA A 38 -26.78 -0.08 -4.27
N TRP A 39 -25.72 0.74 -4.35
CA TRP A 39 -25.62 1.96 -3.56
C TRP A 39 -26.80 2.90 -3.80
N ILE A 40 -27.19 3.16 -5.06
CA ILE A 40 -28.33 4.05 -5.39
C ILE A 40 -29.62 3.49 -4.79
N ILE A 41 -29.88 2.20 -4.95
CA ILE A 41 -31.09 1.55 -4.44
C ILE A 41 -31.13 1.62 -2.90
N LEU A 42 -30.01 1.27 -2.23
CA LEU A 42 -29.93 1.27 -0.77
C LEU A 42 -30.05 2.70 -0.19
N LEU A 43 -29.47 3.70 -0.86
CA LEU A 43 -29.61 5.10 -0.46
C LEU A 43 -31.05 5.58 -0.69
N GLY A 44 -31.67 5.24 -1.81
CA GLY A 44 -33.08 5.56 -2.10
C GLY A 44 -34.04 4.94 -1.08
N ASN A 45 -33.73 3.75 -0.58
CA ASN A 45 -34.51 3.08 0.46
C ASN A 45 -34.57 3.86 1.78
N ALA A 46 -33.60 4.76 2.04
CA ALA A 46 -33.61 5.65 3.21
C ALA A 46 -34.85 6.58 3.25
N PHE A 47 -35.44 6.88 2.10
CA PHE A 47 -36.62 7.76 1.95
C PHE A 47 -37.94 6.99 1.84
N LEU A 48 -37.88 5.72 1.40
CA LEU A 48 -39.06 4.89 1.14
C LEU A 48 -39.23 3.78 2.19
N GLY A 49 -38.14 3.36 2.83
CA GLY A 49 -38.11 2.24 3.77
C GLY A 49 -38.68 2.59 5.13
N ARG A 50 -39.03 1.53 5.89
CA ARG A 50 -39.54 1.65 7.27
C ARG A 50 -38.65 0.87 8.23
N GLY A 51 -38.65 1.29 9.49
CA GLY A 51 -37.87 0.65 10.54
C GLY A 51 -36.37 0.66 10.20
N VAL A 52 -35.60 -0.28 10.74
CA VAL A 52 -34.15 -0.36 10.58
C VAL A 52 -33.70 -0.46 9.09
N PHE A 53 -34.54 -1.00 8.23
CA PHE A 53 -34.24 -1.12 6.79
C PHE A 53 -34.15 0.22 6.06
N ALA A 54 -34.68 1.31 6.62
CA ALA A 54 -34.43 2.65 6.11
C ALA A 54 -32.92 3.00 6.14
N TRP A 55 -32.13 2.36 7.01
CA TRP A 55 -30.66 2.51 7.07
C TRP A 55 -29.92 1.36 6.38
N SER A 56 -30.50 0.77 5.34
CA SER A 56 -29.94 -0.39 4.62
C SER A 56 -28.54 -0.16 4.05
N VAL A 57 -28.21 1.08 3.64
CA VAL A 57 -26.84 1.41 3.20
C VAL A 57 -25.80 1.18 4.32
N GLY A 58 -26.16 1.54 5.58
CA GLY A 58 -25.31 1.29 6.74
C GLY A 58 -25.23 -0.19 7.11
N ILE A 59 -26.36 -0.91 7.00
CA ILE A 59 -26.40 -2.36 7.25
C ILE A 59 -25.46 -3.07 6.27
N VAL A 60 -25.56 -2.79 4.97
CA VAL A 60 -24.69 -3.39 3.94
C VAL A 60 -23.22 -3.01 4.14
N TYR A 61 -22.94 -1.76 4.52
CA TYR A 61 -21.60 -1.31 4.89
C TYR A 61 -21.01 -2.14 6.05
N ILE A 62 -21.79 -2.31 7.13
CA ILE A 62 -21.38 -3.12 8.30
C ILE A 62 -21.15 -4.59 7.92
N LEU A 63 -22.07 -5.19 7.16
CA LEU A 63 -21.96 -6.59 6.73
C LEU A 63 -20.74 -6.82 5.84
N TYR A 64 -20.48 -5.91 4.90
CA TYR A 64 -19.32 -5.99 4.02
C TYR A 64 -18.01 -5.91 4.82
N ASP A 65 -17.87 -4.92 5.70
CA ASP A 65 -16.70 -4.75 6.53
C ASP A 65 -16.49 -5.96 7.47
N THR A 66 -17.56 -6.47 8.08
CA THR A 66 -17.51 -7.66 8.93
C THR A 66 -17.08 -8.91 8.13
N ALA A 67 -17.55 -9.07 6.89
CA ALA A 67 -17.12 -10.17 6.02
C ALA A 67 -15.62 -10.11 5.71
N LEU A 68 -15.06 -8.92 5.45
CA LEU A 68 -13.62 -8.73 5.26
C LEU A 68 -12.82 -9.00 6.53
N LEU A 69 -13.34 -8.63 7.71
CA LEU A 69 -12.71 -8.95 9.00
C LEU A 69 -12.70 -10.47 9.23
N LEU A 70 -13.82 -11.16 8.96
CA LEU A 70 -13.90 -12.61 9.07
C LEU A 70 -12.95 -13.32 8.09
N PHE A 71 -12.88 -12.87 6.84
CA PHE A 71 -11.90 -13.35 5.87
C PHE A 71 -10.46 -13.19 6.41
N THR A 72 -10.12 -12.01 6.89
CA THR A 72 -8.79 -11.73 7.47
C THR A 72 -8.52 -12.64 8.67
N PHE A 73 -9.48 -12.80 9.57
CA PHE A 73 -9.38 -13.68 10.73
C PHE A 73 -9.04 -15.13 10.32
N VAL A 74 -9.81 -15.70 9.39
CA VAL A 74 -9.61 -17.07 8.92
C VAL A 74 -8.24 -17.22 8.26
N GLN A 75 -7.85 -16.31 7.39
CA GLN A 75 -6.59 -16.41 6.65
C GLN A 75 -5.36 -16.13 7.52
N THR A 76 -5.49 -15.36 8.60
CA THR A 76 -4.38 -15.07 9.52
C THR A 76 -4.25 -16.11 10.64
N TRP A 77 -5.18 -17.05 10.78
CA TRP A 77 -5.14 -18.12 11.77
C TRP A 77 -3.79 -18.86 11.86
N PRO A 78 -3.09 -19.21 10.75
CA PRO A 78 -1.80 -19.87 10.80
C PRO A 78 -0.70 -19.09 11.51
N LEU A 79 -0.82 -17.75 11.63
CA LEU A 79 0.14 -16.92 12.36
C LEU A 79 0.26 -17.25 13.86
N GLN A 80 -0.67 -18.03 14.42
CA GLN A 80 -0.55 -18.55 15.78
C GLN A 80 0.64 -19.50 15.96
N HIS A 81 1.05 -20.16 14.89
CA HIS A 81 2.09 -21.20 14.89
C HIS A 81 3.33 -20.79 14.09
N VAL A 82 3.51 -19.49 13.83
CA VAL A 82 4.72 -19.01 13.15
C VAL A 82 5.92 -19.29 14.02
N THR A 83 6.74 -20.24 13.57
CA THR A 83 8.12 -20.40 14.00
C THR A 83 8.98 -19.50 13.13
N GLN A 84 10.04 -18.90 13.70
CA GLN A 84 11.02 -18.17 12.90
C GLN A 84 11.53 -19.10 11.79
N HIS A 85 11.44 -18.65 10.55
CA HIS A 85 11.96 -19.44 9.44
C HIS A 85 13.47 -19.58 9.62
N PRO A 86 14.03 -20.80 9.51
CA PRO A 86 15.47 -20.97 9.49
C PRO A 86 16.04 -20.16 8.32
N ALA A 87 17.18 -19.52 8.54
CA ALA A 87 17.87 -18.79 7.48
C ALA A 87 18.06 -19.71 6.25
N ALA A 88 17.84 -19.17 5.06
CA ALA A 88 17.99 -19.94 3.84
C ALA A 88 19.43 -20.45 3.71
N THR A 89 19.57 -21.76 3.49
CA THR A 89 20.88 -22.45 3.36
C THR A 89 21.34 -22.52 1.90
N GLY A 90 21.08 -21.50 1.09
CA GLY A 90 21.40 -21.47 -0.34
C GLY A 90 22.21 -20.24 -0.75
N ARG A 91 22.49 -20.14 -2.05
CA ARG A 91 23.06 -18.92 -2.64
C ARG A 91 22.12 -17.76 -2.38
N ARG A 92 22.61 -16.71 -1.73
CA ARG A 92 21.85 -15.48 -1.49
C ARG A 92 21.91 -14.57 -2.72
N PRO A 93 20.76 -14.07 -3.18
CA PRO A 93 20.73 -13.15 -4.30
C PRO A 93 21.41 -11.82 -3.93
N THR A 94 22.06 -11.20 -4.90
CA THR A 94 22.62 -9.85 -4.77
C THR A 94 21.51 -8.81 -4.75
N VAL A 95 21.69 -7.72 -3.97
CA VAL A 95 20.67 -6.71 -3.72
C VAL A 95 21.21 -5.29 -3.85
N THR A 96 20.54 -4.45 -4.63
CA THR A 96 20.72 -2.99 -4.60
C THR A 96 19.57 -2.34 -3.84
N ALA A 97 19.87 -1.54 -2.83
CA ALA A 97 18.88 -0.65 -2.20
C ALA A 97 18.84 0.67 -2.98
N ILE A 98 17.66 1.04 -3.50
CA ILE A 98 17.43 2.32 -4.18
C ILE A 98 16.69 3.25 -3.23
N ILE A 99 17.31 4.37 -2.88
CA ILE A 99 16.67 5.47 -2.14
C ILE A 99 16.33 6.58 -3.14
N THR A 100 15.05 6.91 -3.28
CA THR A 100 14.65 8.11 -4.02
C THR A 100 14.51 9.28 -3.06
N ALA A 101 15.19 10.39 -3.34
CA ALA A 101 15.20 11.58 -2.49
C ALA A 101 14.81 12.83 -3.27
N TYR A 102 13.95 13.68 -2.68
CA TYR A 102 13.66 15.02 -3.15
C TYR A 102 13.43 15.95 -1.97
N ASN A 103 14.41 16.79 -1.65
CA ASN A 103 14.39 17.70 -0.50
C ASN A 103 14.22 16.95 0.84
N GLU A 104 15.07 15.95 1.09
CA GLU A 104 15.00 15.04 2.24
C GLU A 104 16.22 15.19 3.19
N ALA A 105 16.90 16.32 3.16
CA ALA A 105 18.08 16.58 4.01
C ALA A 105 17.90 16.21 5.50
N PRO A 106 16.75 16.45 6.15
CA PRO A 106 16.60 16.17 7.58
C PRO A 106 16.60 14.69 7.95
N VAL A 107 16.26 13.79 7.01
CA VAL A 107 15.97 12.36 7.30
C VAL A 107 16.91 11.41 6.57
N LEU A 108 17.46 11.81 5.44
CA LEU A 108 18.22 10.95 4.52
C LEU A 108 19.44 10.29 5.19
N ALA A 109 20.14 11.00 6.06
CA ALA A 109 21.28 10.48 6.80
C ALA A 109 20.93 9.23 7.61
N ALA A 110 19.86 9.29 8.38
CA ALA A 110 19.40 8.18 9.21
C ALA A 110 18.98 6.95 8.38
N THR A 111 18.40 7.19 7.19
CA THR A 111 18.02 6.11 6.26
C THR A 111 19.25 5.42 5.66
N ILE A 112 20.26 6.17 5.26
CA ILE A 112 21.54 5.62 4.77
C ILE A 112 22.22 4.80 5.87
N ASP A 113 22.33 5.36 7.09
CA ASP A 113 22.94 4.68 8.23
C ASP A 113 22.23 3.37 8.55
N ALA A 114 20.90 3.36 8.54
CA ALA A 114 20.11 2.15 8.78
C ALA A 114 20.36 1.05 7.73
N LEU A 115 20.63 1.42 6.47
CA LEU A 115 20.98 0.47 5.41
C LEU A 115 22.43 -0.06 5.55
N VAL A 116 23.36 0.80 5.93
CA VAL A 116 24.75 0.40 6.15
C VAL A 116 24.88 -0.51 7.38
N GLN A 117 24.06 -0.29 8.41
CA GLN A 117 24.07 -1.03 9.67
C GLN A 117 23.18 -2.28 9.68
N GLN A 118 22.63 -2.69 8.52
CA GLN A 118 21.89 -3.96 8.45
C GLN A 118 22.77 -5.14 8.85
N SER A 119 22.20 -6.19 9.45
CA SER A 119 22.91 -7.44 9.75
C SER A 119 23.54 -8.06 8.48
N GLU A 120 22.85 -7.92 7.36
CA GLU A 120 23.34 -8.21 6.02
C GLU A 120 23.09 -6.99 5.11
N PRO A 121 24.06 -6.06 5.03
CA PRO A 121 23.90 -4.88 4.21
C PRO A 121 23.64 -5.19 2.73
N PRO A 122 22.94 -4.34 1.98
CA PRO A 122 22.83 -4.49 0.54
C PRO A 122 24.20 -4.46 -0.13
N ASP A 123 24.32 -5.09 -1.29
CA ASP A 123 25.58 -5.11 -2.05
C ASP A 123 25.90 -3.72 -2.61
N GLN A 124 24.86 -2.97 -2.94
CA GLN A 124 24.93 -1.57 -3.39
C GLN A 124 23.80 -0.74 -2.78
N ILE A 125 24.08 0.53 -2.50
CA ILE A 125 23.08 1.55 -2.14
C ILE A 125 23.14 2.62 -3.23
N LEU A 126 22.07 2.75 -4.00
CA LEU A 126 21.92 3.75 -5.05
C LEU A 126 20.97 4.85 -4.58
N ILE A 127 21.50 6.03 -4.39
CA ILE A 127 20.72 7.21 -4.01
C ILE A 127 20.37 7.94 -5.30
N ALA A 128 19.08 7.98 -5.63
CA ALA A 128 18.54 8.66 -6.79
C ALA A 128 17.93 10.00 -6.34
N ASP A 129 18.71 11.07 -6.49
CA ASP A 129 18.30 12.44 -6.17
C ASP A 129 17.47 13.02 -7.32
N ASP A 130 16.20 13.27 -7.08
CA ASP A 130 15.23 13.83 -8.04
C ASP A 130 15.34 15.37 -8.16
N GLY A 131 16.56 15.89 -8.22
CA GLY A 131 16.83 17.31 -8.39
C GLY A 131 16.55 18.14 -7.14
N SER A 132 16.99 17.66 -5.97
CA SER A 132 16.85 18.39 -4.71
C SER A 132 17.48 19.79 -4.76
N THR A 133 16.82 20.73 -4.10
CA THR A 133 17.19 22.14 -4.03
C THR A 133 17.54 22.62 -2.62
N ASP A 134 17.35 21.75 -1.62
CA ASP A 134 17.72 21.98 -0.22
C ASP A 134 19.14 21.46 0.10
N ALA A 135 19.43 21.23 1.37
CA ALA A 135 20.70 20.70 1.85
C ALA A 135 20.92 19.19 1.57
N THR A 136 20.05 18.51 0.83
CA THR A 136 20.18 17.07 0.50
C THR A 136 21.52 16.78 -0.17
N SER A 137 21.98 17.62 -1.10
CA SER A 137 23.29 17.47 -1.74
C SER A 137 24.45 17.51 -0.74
N LEU A 138 24.39 18.37 0.28
CA LEU A 138 25.44 18.45 1.32
C LEU A 138 25.51 17.16 2.17
N VAL A 139 24.35 16.58 2.47
CA VAL A 139 24.30 15.30 3.16
C VAL A 139 24.95 14.21 2.30
N LEU A 140 24.66 14.17 1.01
CA LEU A 140 25.22 13.17 0.09
C LEU A 140 26.71 13.35 -0.15
N GLU A 141 27.21 14.59 -0.23
CA GLU A 141 28.66 14.89 -0.29
C GLU A 141 29.39 14.29 0.92
N ALA A 142 28.83 14.46 2.13
CA ALA A 142 29.44 13.94 3.36
C ALA A 142 29.52 12.40 3.36
N TYR A 143 28.50 11.71 2.84
CA TYR A 143 28.47 10.24 2.76
C TYR A 143 29.29 9.67 1.61
N CYS A 144 29.15 10.23 0.41
CA CYS A 144 29.85 9.74 -0.79
C CYS A 144 31.31 10.20 -0.83
N LYS A 145 31.68 11.26 -0.07
CA LYS A 145 33.00 11.92 -0.13
C LYS A 145 33.39 12.39 -1.54
N LEU A 146 32.40 12.78 -2.32
CA LEU A 146 32.50 13.22 -3.70
C LEU A 146 31.65 14.49 -3.87
N PRO A 147 32.06 15.41 -4.77
CA PRO A 147 31.21 16.54 -5.14
C PRO A 147 29.94 16.06 -5.84
N PRO A 148 28.87 16.88 -5.86
CA PRO A 148 27.63 16.54 -6.55
C PRO A 148 27.91 16.26 -8.03
N PRO A 149 27.42 15.13 -8.57
CA PRO A 149 27.50 14.87 -10.01
C PRO A 149 26.68 15.90 -10.78
N ALA A 150 27.00 16.07 -12.07
CA ALA A 150 26.16 16.87 -12.94
C ALA A 150 24.77 16.23 -13.09
N LEU A 151 23.77 17.02 -13.50
CA LEU A 151 22.42 16.50 -13.72
C LEU A 151 22.43 15.44 -14.82
N GLY A 152 21.85 14.28 -14.54
CA GLY A 152 21.84 13.11 -15.38
C GLY A 152 23.06 12.20 -15.22
N GLU A 153 24.01 12.55 -14.36
CA GLU A 153 25.22 11.77 -14.11
C GLU A 153 25.20 11.06 -12.76
N MET A 154 26.02 10.03 -12.65
CA MET A 154 26.20 9.24 -11.44
C MET A 154 27.63 9.40 -10.92
N ALA A 155 27.76 9.66 -9.62
CA ALA A 155 29.03 9.59 -8.90
C ALA A 155 29.12 8.23 -8.18
N GLU A 156 30.28 7.56 -8.33
CA GLU A 156 30.60 6.34 -7.62
C GLU A 156 31.67 6.61 -6.58
N SER A 157 31.32 6.48 -5.30
CA SER A 157 32.34 6.47 -4.26
C SER A 157 33.06 5.13 -4.28
N GLY A 158 34.32 5.08 -3.85
CA GLY A 158 35.03 3.80 -3.70
C GLY A 158 34.40 2.85 -2.66
N THR A 159 33.19 3.15 -2.19
CA THR A 159 32.32 2.41 -1.29
C THR A 159 31.15 1.81 -2.07
N LYS A 160 30.26 1.10 -1.37
CA LYS A 160 29.01 0.56 -1.97
C LYS A 160 27.95 1.63 -2.29
N LEU A 161 28.24 2.92 -2.04
CA LEU A 161 27.34 4.04 -2.26
C LEU A 161 27.52 4.61 -3.68
N ARG A 162 26.39 4.80 -4.37
CA ARG A 162 26.32 5.48 -5.65
C ARG A 162 25.30 6.62 -5.57
N TRP A 163 25.59 7.75 -6.17
CA TRP A 163 24.72 8.92 -6.21
C TRP A 163 24.39 9.29 -7.66
N LEU A 164 23.14 9.04 -8.05
CA LEU A 164 22.57 9.48 -9.32
C LEU A 164 21.81 10.77 -9.11
N ARG A 165 22.18 11.86 -9.79
CA ARG A 165 21.52 13.14 -9.71
C ARG A 165 20.68 13.40 -10.96
N MET A 166 19.37 13.52 -10.82
CA MET A 166 18.44 13.71 -11.93
C MET A 166 17.82 15.12 -11.93
N PRO A 167 17.38 15.64 -13.08
CA PRO A 167 16.43 16.75 -13.11
C PRO A 167 15.14 16.33 -12.43
N HIS A 168 14.48 17.23 -11.67
CA HIS A 168 13.22 16.90 -11.01
C HIS A 168 12.15 16.47 -12.02
N ALA A 169 11.69 15.24 -11.89
CA ALA A 169 10.74 14.62 -12.80
C ALA A 169 9.72 13.69 -12.11
N GLY A 170 9.83 13.53 -10.79
CA GLY A 170 8.99 12.71 -9.94
C GLY A 170 9.50 11.29 -9.72
N LYS A 171 9.13 10.70 -8.59
CA LYS A 171 9.64 9.44 -8.05
C LYS A 171 9.74 8.30 -9.07
N ALA A 172 8.68 8.04 -9.85
CA ALA A 172 8.67 6.94 -10.80
C ALA A 172 9.70 7.09 -11.94
N ARG A 173 9.91 8.32 -12.44
CA ARG A 173 10.96 8.57 -13.46
C ARG A 173 12.35 8.43 -12.87
N THR A 174 12.54 8.90 -11.67
CA THR A 174 13.81 8.79 -10.94
C THR A 174 14.14 7.34 -10.62
N LEU A 175 13.13 6.53 -10.19
CA LEU A 175 13.28 5.07 -10.04
C LEU A 175 13.65 4.40 -11.37
N ASN A 176 12.99 4.74 -12.47
CA ASN A 176 13.29 4.15 -13.78
C ASN A 176 14.71 4.52 -14.27
N ALA A 177 15.18 5.73 -13.98
CA ALA A 177 16.57 6.11 -14.25
C ALA A 177 17.53 5.28 -13.38
N ALA A 178 17.26 5.14 -12.08
CA ALA A 178 18.05 4.30 -11.18
C ALA A 178 18.12 2.84 -11.64
N LEU A 179 17.00 2.26 -12.10
CA LEU A 179 16.95 0.88 -12.58
C LEU A 179 17.91 0.59 -13.74
N THR A 180 18.25 1.59 -14.56
CA THR A 180 19.22 1.42 -15.67
C THR A 180 20.66 1.19 -15.18
N HIS A 181 20.92 1.46 -13.90
CA HIS A 181 22.23 1.32 -13.24
C HIS A 181 22.27 0.16 -12.23
N VAL A 182 21.19 -0.60 -12.08
CA VAL A 182 21.14 -1.77 -11.19
C VAL A 182 21.67 -2.99 -11.94
N GLU A 183 22.63 -3.69 -11.32
CA GLU A 183 23.25 -4.90 -11.87
C GLU A 183 22.99 -6.15 -11.02
N THR A 184 22.37 -5.97 -9.85
CA THR A 184 22.06 -7.05 -8.92
C THR A 184 20.78 -7.80 -9.32
N GLU A 185 20.61 -9.03 -8.80
CA GLU A 185 19.45 -9.88 -9.09
C GLU A 185 18.15 -9.30 -8.53
N LEU A 186 18.26 -8.62 -7.39
CA LEU A 186 17.15 -7.94 -6.73
C LEU A 186 17.45 -6.46 -6.57
N PHE A 187 16.41 -5.68 -6.54
CA PHE A 187 16.50 -4.33 -5.97
C PHE A 187 15.39 -4.13 -4.92
N ILE A 188 15.67 -3.23 -3.99
CA ILE A 188 14.74 -2.83 -2.93
C ILE A 188 14.54 -1.33 -3.03
N THR A 189 13.28 -0.88 -3.10
CA THR A 189 12.95 0.53 -2.95
C THR A 189 12.82 0.88 -1.48
N VAL A 190 13.43 1.98 -1.07
CA VAL A 190 13.34 2.54 0.28
C VAL A 190 13.06 4.03 0.15
N ASP A 191 11.99 4.53 0.77
CA ASP A 191 11.75 5.97 0.81
C ASP A 191 12.78 6.66 1.71
N ALA A 192 13.16 7.87 1.38
CA ALA A 192 14.21 8.62 2.08
C ALA A 192 13.91 8.86 3.57
N ASP A 193 12.65 8.74 3.98
CA ASP A 193 12.13 8.87 5.34
C ASP A 193 11.80 7.52 6.01
N THR A 194 12.31 6.41 5.44
CA THR A 194 12.04 5.05 5.94
C THR A 194 13.29 4.42 6.53
N ILE A 195 13.25 4.12 7.82
CA ILE A 195 14.33 3.52 8.58
C ILE A 195 14.08 2.02 8.74
N LEU A 196 14.89 1.21 8.09
CA LEU A 196 14.80 -0.26 8.18
C LEU A 196 15.38 -0.78 9.48
N LEU A 197 14.77 -1.82 10.05
CA LEU A 197 15.33 -2.54 11.21
C LEU A 197 16.46 -3.49 10.77
N PRO A 198 17.37 -3.89 11.67
CA PRO A 198 18.62 -4.55 11.31
C PRO A 198 18.55 -5.80 10.43
N ASP A 199 17.46 -6.59 10.53
CA ASP A 199 17.31 -7.85 9.78
C ASP A 199 16.41 -7.72 8.53
N ALA A 200 16.04 -6.50 8.16
CA ALA A 200 15.07 -6.27 7.10
C ALA A 200 15.57 -6.73 5.72
N ILE A 201 16.83 -6.46 5.38
CA ILE A 201 17.43 -6.88 4.10
C ILE A 201 17.67 -8.38 4.09
N SER A 202 18.14 -8.97 5.19
CA SER A 202 18.30 -10.41 5.34
C SER A 202 17.00 -11.17 5.09
N ALA A 203 15.90 -10.72 5.72
CA ALA A 203 14.57 -11.31 5.52
C ALA A 203 14.08 -11.22 4.06
N MET A 204 14.39 -10.12 3.37
CA MET A 204 14.10 -9.99 1.94
C MET A 204 14.90 -11.00 1.11
N ARG A 205 16.23 -11.09 1.34
CA ARG A 205 17.09 -12.06 0.65
C ARG A 205 16.61 -13.49 0.83
N ASP A 206 16.26 -13.87 2.07
CA ASP A 206 15.77 -15.21 2.40
C ASP A 206 14.51 -15.56 1.62
N ALA A 207 13.53 -14.64 1.57
CA ALA A 207 12.28 -14.86 0.84
C ALA A 207 12.53 -15.10 -0.65
N PHE A 208 13.33 -14.26 -1.29
CA PHE A 208 13.64 -14.39 -2.72
C PHE A 208 14.58 -15.56 -3.04
N SER A 209 15.42 -15.98 -2.09
CA SER A 209 16.29 -17.15 -2.24
C SER A 209 15.51 -18.46 -2.22
N THR A 210 14.48 -18.54 -1.39
CA THR A 210 13.66 -19.76 -1.21
C THR A 210 12.58 -19.92 -2.26
N ASP A 211 12.18 -18.82 -2.91
CA ASP A 211 11.07 -18.81 -3.85
C ASP A 211 11.44 -18.13 -5.18
N PRO A 212 11.76 -18.91 -6.22
CA PRO A 212 12.13 -18.37 -7.53
C PRO A 212 11.00 -17.65 -8.26
N ASN A 213 9.73 -17.93 -7.92
CA ASN A 213 8.56 -17.31 -8.52
C ASN A 213 8.08 -16.05 -7.79
N LEU A 214 8.70 -15.72 -6.67
CA LEU A 214 8.43 -14.48 -5.96
C LEU A 214 8.94 -13.29 -6.79
N ALA A 215 8.02 -12.55 -7.42
CA ALA A 215 8.37 -11.41 -8.27
C ALA A 215 8.57 -10.12 -7.46
N ALA A 216 7.79 -9.94 -6.39
CA ALA A 216 7.88 -8.77 -5.52
C ALA A 216 7.44 -9.09 -4.09
N ALA A 217 8.02 -8.41 -3.11
CA ALA A 217 7.66 -8.54 -1.71
C ALA A 217 7.66 -7.18 -1.00
N THR A 218 6.86 -7.02 0.04
CA THR A 218 6.89 -5.84 0.91
C THR A 218 7.27 -6.22 2.34
N GLY A 219 8.03 -5.37 3.01
CA GLY A 219 8.20 -5.44 4.45
C GLY A 219 6.97 -4.88 5.18
N VAL A 220 6.99 -5.05 6.50
CA VAL A 220 6.00 -4.49 7.42
C VAL A 220 6.51 -3.16 7.95
N LEU A 221 5.70 -2.12 7.84
CA LEU A 221 6.04 -0.77 8.24
C LEU A 221 5.25 -0.33 9.48
N THR A 222 5.92 0.44 10.34
CA THR A 222 5.31 1.15 11.46
C THR A 222 5.32 2.65 11.16
N PRO A 223 4.18 3.36 11.26
CA PRO A 223 4.13 4.79 11.00
C PRO A 223 4.74 5.59 12.13
N VAL A 224 5.44 6.70 11.80
CA VAL A 224 5.99 7.68 12.73
C VAL A 224 5.49 9.06 12.31
N CYS A 225 4.81 9.78 13.21
CA CYS A 225 4.16 11.06 12.88
C CYS A 225 4.78 12.27 13.59
N GLY A 226 5.93 12.10 14.26
CA GLY A 226 6.62 13.15 14.99
C GLY A 226 5.96 13.54 16.32
N ASP A 227 6.59 14.46 17.07
CA ASP A 227 6.32 14.71 18.50
C ASP A 227 5.21 15.73 18.79
N THR A 228 4.57 16.30 17.77
CA THR A 228 3.45 17.24 17.98
C THR A 228 2.23 16.52 18.54
N THR A 229 1.36 17.22 19.27
CA THR A 229 0.12 16.62 19.82
C THR A 229 -0.74 16.01 18.72
N SER A 230 -0.93 16.70 17.59
CA SER A 230 -1.66 16.16 16.42
C SER A 230 -0.95 14.95 15.81
N GLY A 231 0.39 14.98 15.74
CA GLY A 231 1.21 13.88 15.27
C GLY A 231 1.00 12.64 16.13
N ARG A 232 1.12 12.74 17.45
CA ARG A 232 0.91 11.62 18.39
C ARG A 232 -0.49 11.01 18.31
N VAL A 233 -1.53 11.84 18.16
CA VAL A 233 -2.91 11.35 18.00
C VAL A 233 -3.07 10.62 16.66
N LEU A 234 -2.54 11.19 15.57
CA LEU A 234 -2.59 10.55 14.26
C LEU A 234 -1.73 9.27 14.22
N GLU A 235 -0.56 9.25 14.85
CA GLU A 235 0.28 8.05 14.97
C GLU A 235 -0.45 6.94 15.71
N TRP A 236 -1.15 7.29 16.80
CA TRP A 236 -1.95 6.35 17.53
C TRP A 236 -2.97 5.64 16.62
N PHE A 237 -3.79 6.35 15.86
CA PHE A 237 -4.76 5.75 14.95
C PHE A 237 -4.06 5.02 13.76
N GLN A 238 -3.07 5.64 13.15
CA GLN A 238 -2.37 5.06 12.00
C GLN A 238 -1.62 3.78 12.37
N SER A 239 -1.08 3.66 13.59
CA SER A 239 -0.43 2.42 14.05
C SER A 239 -1.38 1.23 14.01
N TYR A 240 -2.62 1.39 14.43
CA TYR A 240 -3.62 0.31 14.36
C TYR A 240 -4.14 0.08 12.95
N GLU A 241 -4.29 1.13 12.17
CA GLU A 241 -4.62 0.99 10.75
C GLU A 241 -3.55 0.16 10.03
N TYR A 242 -2.26 0.40 10.29
CA TYR A 242 -1.16 -0.36 9.69
C TYR A 242 -1.17 -1.82 10.12
N VAL A 243 -1.38 -2.12 11.38
CA VAL A 243 -1.54 -3.52 11.86
C VAL A 243 -2.62 -4.25 11.05
N ARG A 244 -3.81 -3.67 10.93
CA ARG A 244 -4.92 -4.26 10.17
C ARG A 244 -4.58 -4.41 8.68
N ASN A 245 -3.97 -3.38 8.10
CA ASN A 245 -3.60 -3.39 6.68
C ASN A 245 -2.57 -4.47 6.37
N PHE A 246 -1.54 -4.67 7.21
CA PHE A 246 -0.54 -5.71 6.99
C PHE A 246 -1.09 -7.12 7.22
N LEU A 247 -1.98 -7.32 8.19
CA LEU A 247 -2.68 -8.60 8.35
C LEU A 247 -3.64 -8.88 7.19
N SER A 248 -4.33 -7.87 6.67
CA SER A 248 -5.14 -8.01 5.44
C SER A 248 -4.26 -8.36 4.22
N ARG A 249 -3.07 -7.76 4.08
CA ARG A 249 -2.10 -8.14 3.03
C ARG A 249 -1.67 -9.59 3.18
N TYR A 250 -1.38 -10.04 4.40
CA TYR A 250 -1.08 -11.44 4.68
C TYR A 250 -2.25 -12.36 4.29
N ALA A 251 -3.47 -11.99 4.64
CA ALA A 251 -4.67 -12.76 4.28
C ALA A 251 -4.81 -12.90 2.76
N TRP A 252 -4.65 -11.82 2.01
CA TRP A 252 -4.68 -11.84 0.56
C TRP A 252 -3.50 -12.58 -0.08
N MET A 253 -2.31 -12.53 0.52
CA MET A 253 -1.17 -13.34 0.11
C MET A 253 -1.49 -14.83 0.20
N ARG A 254 -2.13 -15.27 1.29
CA ARG A 254 -2.52 -16.66 1.52
C ARG A 254 -3.41 -17.26 0.42
N VAL A 255 -4.22 -16.45 -0.21
CA VAL A 255 -5.09 -16.82 -1.34
C VAL A 255 -4.54 -16.32 -2.68
N ASN A 256 -3.23 -16.10 -2.78
CA ASN A 256 -2.55 -15.63 -3.99
C ASN A 256 -3.17 -14.37 -4.63
N GLY A 257 -3.86 -13.56 -3.83
CA GLY A 257 -4.57 -12.34 -4.25
C GLY A 257 -3.87 -11.02 -3.89
N LEU A 258 -2.66 -11.04 -3.30
CA LEU A 258 -1.99 -9.81 -2.86
C LEU A 258 -1.60 -8.93 -4.05
N LEU A 259 -2.14 -7.71 -4.07
CA LEU A 259 -1.83 -6.66 -5.06
C LEU A 259 -1.22 -5.40 -4.44
N LEU A 260 -1.30 -5.23 -3.12
CA LEU A 260 -0.84 -4.03 -2.44
C LEU A 260 0.52 -4.26 -1.77
N ILE A 261 1.57 -3.71 -2.37
CA ILE A 261 2.92 -3.59 -1.81
C ILE A 261 3.17 -2.12 -1.46
N SER A 262 3.97 -1.85 -0.44
CA SER A 262 4.33 -0.49 -0.07
C SER A 262 5.62 -0.07 -0.75
N GLY A 263 5.58 0.93 -1.61
CA GLY A 263 6.76 1.48 -2.27
C GLY A 263 7.80 2.10 -1.33
N ALA A 264 7.44 2.34 -0.07
CA ALA A 264 8.37 2.81 0.96
C ALA A 264 9.34 1.72 1.45
N PHE A 265 8.97 0.43 1.31
CA PHE A 265 9.85 -0.71 1.53
C PHE A 265 9.35 -1.92 0.75
N ALA A 266 9.87 -2.10 -0.45
CA ALA A 266 9.52 -3.22 -1.32
C ALA A 266 10.75 -3.78 -2.04
N GLY A 267 10.83 -5.11 -2.13
CA GLY A 267 11.84 -5.83 -2.90
C GLY A 267 11.25 -6.40 -4.18
N PHE A 268 12.04 -6.43 -5.24
CA PHE A 268 11.63 -6.88 -6.57
C PHE A 268 12.74 -7.70 -7.24
N ARG A 269 12.36 -8.68 -8.08
CA ARG A 269 13.27 -9.24 -9.07
C ARG A 269 13.50 -8.23 -10.18
N LEU A 270 14.76 -7.91 -10.42
CA LEU A 270 15.14 -6.90 -11.43
C LEU A 270 14.63 -7.28 -12.82
N ASP A 271 14.84 -8.50 -13.25
CA ASP A 271 14.43 -9.01 -14.56
C ASP A 271 12.92 -8.92 -14.77
N ALA A 272 12.12 -9.23 -13.75
CA ALA A 272 10.68 -9.14 -13.81
C ALA A 272 10.21 -7.69 -14.04
N VAL A 273 10.76 -6.73 -13.28
CA VAL A 273 10.41 -5.31 -13.43
C VAL A 273 10.88 -4.73 -14.74
N LEU A 274 12.10 -5.07 -15.18
CA LEU A 274 12.61 -4.65 -16.49
C LEU A 274 11.79 -5.23 -17.65
N THR A 275 11.31 -6.46 -17.50
CA THR A 275 10.47 -7.12 -18.51
C THR A 275 9.16 -6.38 -18.71
N VAL A 276 8.51 -5.92 -17.62
CA VAL A 276 7.23 -5.21 -17.72
C VAL A 276 7.37 -3.69 -17.91
N GLY A 277 8.58 -3.16 -18.04
CA GLY A 277 8.84 -1.77 -18.45
C GLY A 277 8.96 -0.75 -17.31
N GLY A 278 9.41 -1.18 -16.10
CA GLY A 278 9.64 -0.26 -14.98
C GLY A 278 8.36 0.35 -14.40
N PHE A 279 8.47 1.44 -13.67
CA PHE A 279 7.35 2.12 -13.02
C PHE A 279 6.60 3.05 -13.99
N ASP A 280 5.26 3.13 -13.91
CA ASP A 280 4.48 4.08 -14.74
C ASP A 280 4.55 5.49 -14.12
N PRO A 281 5.20 6.47 -14.78
CA PRO A 281 5.38 7.81 -14.23
C PRO A 281 4.10 8.65 -14.19
N ASN A 282 3.01 8.16 -14.75
CA ASN A 282 1.72 8.84 -14.77
C ASN A 282 0.70 8.20 -13.83
N CYS A 283 1.12 7.20 -13.04
CA CYS A 283 0.29 6.62 -11.99
C CYS A 283 0.50 7.37 -10.68
N LEU A 284 -0.59 7.66 -9.96
CA LEU A 284 -0.51 8.31 -8.63
C LEU A 284 0.02 7.36 -7.54
N VAL A 285 0.00 6.05 -7.80
CA VAL A 285 0.45 4.96 -6.92
C VAL A 285 1.21 3.95 -7.77
N GLU A 286 2.40 4.32 -8.19
CA GLU A 286 3.25 3.59 -9.14
C GLU A 286 3.63 2.19 -8.67
N ASP A 287 3.77 2.01 -7.35
CA ASP A 287 4.05 0.75 -6.68
C ASP A 287 2.87 -0.23 -6.79
N TYR A 288 1.65 0.25 -6.56
CA TYR A 288 0.43 -0.55 -6.66
C TYR A 288 0.14 -0.95 -8.12
N GLU A 289 0.31 -0.04 -9.07
CA GLU A 289 0.17 -0.31 -10.51
C GLU A 289 1.19 -1.35 -10.99
N MET A 290 2.45 -1.23 -10.57
CA MET A 290 3.51 -2.18 -10.91
C MET A 290 3.10 -3.62 -10.58
N ILE A 291 2.49 -3.84 -9.41
CA ILE A 291 2.06 -5.19 -9.02
C ILE A 291 0.93 -5.70 -9.90
N HIS A 292 -0.02 -4.87 -10.28
CA HIS A 292 -1.07 -5.28 -11.22
C HIS A 292 -0.45 -5.73 -12.55
N ARG A 293 0.51 -4.99 -13.06
CA ARG A 293 1.19 -5.29 -14.33
C ARG A 293 2.04 -6.55 -14.25
N LEU A 294 2.81 -6.74 -13.17
CA LEU A 294 3.57 -7.97 -12.92
C LEU A 294 2.63 -9.19 -12.85
N ARG A 295 1.57 -9.09 -12.06
CA ARG A 295 0.60 -10.19 -11.92
C ARG A 295 -0.11 -10.49 -13.24
N ARG A 296 -0.57 -9.47 -13.96
CA ARG A 296 -1.21 -9.62 -15.27
C ARG A 296 -0.27 -10.31 -16.26
N TYR A 297 0.97 -9.81 -16.40
CA TYR A 297 1.97 -10.38 -17.30
C TYR A 297 2.33 -11.81 -16.92
N GLY A 298 2.50 -12.09 -15.63
CA GLY A 298 2.77 -13.42 -15.10
C GLY A 298 1.68 -14.43 -15.46
N TYR A 299 0.41 -14.07 -15.35
CA TYR A 299 -0.72 -14.91 -15.78
C TYR A 299 -0.79 -15.07 -17.30
N ASP A 300 -0.64 -13.97 -18.06
CA ASP A 300 -0.68 -14.02 -19.53
C ASP A 300 0.43 -14.88 -20.13
N ARG A 301 1.51 -15.17 -19.37
CA ARG A 301 2.69 -15.93 -19.79
C ARG A 301 2.94 -17.22 -19.01
N ASP A 302 2.05 -17.57 -18.08
CA ASP A 302 2.16 -18.75 -17.20
C ASP A 302 3.49 -18.83 -16.43
N LEU A 303 3.98 -17.67 -15.92
CA LEU A 303 5.26 -17.58 -15.21
C LEU A 303 5.17 -17.94 -13.72
N GLY A 304 3.97 -18.13 -13.19
CA GLY A 304 3.76 -18.40 -11.76
C GLY A 304 4.10 -17.23 -10.83
N TRP A 305 4.35 -16.03 -11.36
CA TRP A 305 4.76 -14.87 -10.56
C TRP A 305 3.72 -14.51 -9.52
N HIS A 306 4.17 -14.37 -8.28
CA HIS A 306 3.33 -13.95 -7.17
C HIS A 306 4.04 -12.92 -6.28
N THR A 307 3.34 -12.45 -5.26
CA THR A 307 3.77 -11.39 -4.37
C THR A 307 3.60 -11.78 -2.92
N SER A 308 4.45 -11.26 -2.03
CA SER A 308 4.46 -11.61 -0.62
C SER A 308 4.54 -10.40 0.30
N VAL A 309 4.13 -10.59 1.57
CA VAL A 309 4.37 -9.68 2.68
C VAL A 309 5.17 -10.41 3.75
N LEU A 310 6.28 -9.81 4.19
CA LEU A 310 7.28 -10.45 5.02
C LEU A 310 7.28 -9.87 6.44
N GLY A 311 6.82 -10.67 7.41
CA GLY A 311 6.77 -10.25 8.82
C GLY A 311 8.13 -10.04 9.48
N GLY A 312 9.19 -10.64 8.92
CA GLY A 312 10.58 -10.44 9.40
C GLY A 312 11.29 -9.21 8.81
N ALA A 313 10.76 -8.65 7.71
CA ALA A 313 11.32 -7.46 7.07
C ALA A 313 10.62 -6.20 7.61
N LEU A 314 11.21 -5.55 8.60
CA LEU A 314 10.57 -4.49 9.37
C LEU A 314 11.19 -3.12 9.10
N GLY A 315 10.37 -2.05 9.16
CA GLY A 315 10.84 -0.67 9.07
C GLY A 315 9.88 0.33 9.70
N ASN A 316 10.38 1.53 9.95
CA ASN A 316 9.62 2.69 10.40
C ASN A 316 9.59 3.71 9.27
N THR A 317 8.43 4.27 8.95
CA THR A 317 8.28 5.25 7.86
C THR A 317 7.55 6.50 8.34
N ALA A 318 7.90 7.66 7.81
CA ALA A 318 7.18 8.88 8.14
C ALA A 318 5.73 8.80 7.65
N ALA A 319 4.82 9.26 8.49
CA ALA A 319 3.40 9.30 8.20
C ALA A 319 2.82 10.69 8.50
N PRO A 320 1.66 11.05 7.92
CA PRO A 320 1.09 12.36 8.10
C PRO A 320 0.87 12.74 9.55
N SER A 321 1.46 13.86 9.98
CA SER A 321 1.35 14.42 11.34
C SER A 321 0.22 15.45 11.49
N THR A 322 -0.46 15.81 10.40
CA THR A 322 -1.59 16.75 10.39
C THR A 322 -2.76 16.20 9.58
N ILE A 323 -3.98 16.58 9.95
CA ILE A 323 -5.21 16.15 9.23
C ILE A 323 -5.14 16.54 7.75
N THR A 324 -4.65 17.73 7.43
CA THR A 324 -4.55 18.18 6.03
C THR A 324 -3.62 17.29 5.21
N ARG A 325 -2.44 16.95 5.74
CA ARG A 325 -1.51 16.02 5.06
C ARG A 325 -2.12 14.63 4.94
N PHE A 326 -2.80 14.17 5.98
CA PHE A 326 -3.50 12.89 5.98
C PHE A 326 -4.57 12.83 4.88
N LEU A 327 -5.46 13.82 4.79
CA LEU A 327 -6.49 13.88 3.75
C LEU A 327 -5.90 13.95 2.33
N LYS A 328 -4.82 14.72 2.12
CA LYS A 328 -4.11 14.76 0.84
C LYS A 328 -3.51 13.40 0.47
N GLN A 329 -2.90 12.69 1.42
CA GLN A 329 -2.36 11.35 1.20
C GLN A 329 -3.49 10.38 0.81
N ARG A 330 -4.62 10.38 1.54
CA ARG A 330 -5.78 9.51 1.23
C ARG A 330 -6.40 9.84 -0.12
N ARG A 331 -6.52 11.12 -0.47
CA ARG A 331 -6.94 11.56 -1.81
C ARG A 331 -6.05 10.95 -2.90
N ARG A 332 -4.73 11.05 -2.74
CA ARG A 332 -3.76 10.50 -3.70
C ARG A 332 -3.90 8.98 -3.83
N TRP A 333 -3.91 8.26 -2.71
CA TRP A 333 -4.03 6.80 -2.71
C TRP A 333 -5.34 6.34 -3.38
N PHE A 334 -6.46 6.91 -2.97
CA PHE A 334 -7.76 6.52 -3.55
C PHE A 334 -7.89 6.91 -5.02
N GLY A 335 -7.43 8.10 -5.40
CA GLY A 335 -7.35 8.49 -6.80
C GLY A 335 -6.54 7.51 -7.64
N GLY A 336 -5.40 7.06 -7.11
CA GLY A 336 -4.54 6.06 -7.75
C GLY A 336 -5.17 4.66 -7.79
N PHE A 337 -5.87 4.23 -6.74
CA PHE A 337 -6.61 2.97 -6.75
C PHE A 337 -7.71 2.95 -7.81
N LEU A 338 -8.48 4.03 -7.94
CA LEU A 338 -9.49 4.19 -8.99
C LEU A 338 -8.87 4.22 -10.39
N GLN A 339 -7.75 4.90 -10.54
CA GLN A 339 -6.99 4.96 -11.79
C GLN A 339 -6.54 3.55 -12.21
N THR A 340 -5.93 2.80 -11.29
CA THR A 340 -5.47 1.44 -11.52
C THR A 340 -6.64 0.49 -11.78
N GLN A 341 -7.71 0.56 -10.97
CA GLN A 341 -8.92 -0.25 -11.17
C GLN A 341 -9.54 0.00 -12.56
N ASN A 342 -9.55 1.23 -13.03
CA ASN A 342 -10.05 1.56 -14.37
C ASN A 342 -9.14 1.03 -15.48
N TRP A 343 -7.82 1.08 -15.31
CA TRP A 343 -6.89 0.57 -16.33
C TRP A 343 -6.94 -0.95 -16.42
N TYR A 344 -6.97 -1.65 -15.28
CA TYR A 344 -6.95 -3.11 -15.18
C TYR A 344 -8.36 -3.75 -15.10
N ARG A 345 -9.40 -3.02 -15.56
CA ARG A 345 -10.79 -3.50 -15.53
C ARG A 345 -11.01 -4.77 -16.36
N ASP A 346 -10.13 -5.08 -17.30
CA ASP A 346 -10.16 -6.33 -18.08
C ASP A 346 -9.83 -7.59 -17.24
N MET A 347 -9.22 -7.42 -16.08
CA MET A 347 -8.94 -8.50 -15.16
C MET A 347 -10.09 -8.79 -14.19
N VAL A 348 -10.99 -7.84 -13.94
CA VAL A 348 -12.06 -7.96 -12.93
C VAL A 348 -13.09 -8.99 -13.34
N GLY A 349 -13.27 -10.03 -12.52
CA GLY A 349 -14.17 -11.14 -12.78
C GLY A 349 -13.66 -12.12 -13.85
N ALA A 350 -12.42 -11.98 -14.32
CA ALA A 350 -11.86 -12.80 -15.38
C ALA A 350 -11.05 -13.99 -14.81
N GLY A 351 -11.57 -15.22 -15.00
CA GLY A 351 -11.00 -16.45 -14.46
C GLY A 351 -9.57 -16.77 -14.94
N ARG A 352 -9.14 -16.26 -16.09
CA ARG A 352 -7.77 -16.42 -16.60
C ARG A 352 -6.70 -15.79 -15.68
N TYR A 353 -7.09 -14.88 -14.79
CA TYR A 353 -6.21 -14.26 -13.81
C TYR A 353 -6.33 -14.87 -12.41
N GLY A 354 -6.83 -16.12 -12.32
CA GLY A 354 -6.92 -16.87 -11.07
C GLY A 354 -7.63 -16.09 -9.95
N ASP A 355 -7.14 -16.25 -8.72
CA ASP A 355 -7.72 -15.61 -7.53
C ASP A 355 -7.67 -14.07 -7.57
N VAL A 356 -6.69 -13.49 -8.26
CA VAL A 356 -6.64 -12.05 -8.49
C VAL A 356 -7.87 -11.57 -9.26
N GLY A 357 -8.22 -12.26 -10.36
CA GLY A 357 -9.35 -11.89 -11.21
C GLY A 357 -10.71 -12.22 -10.58
N ILE A 358 -10.83 -13.38 -9.94
CA ILE A 358 -12.11 -13.92 -9.44
C ILE A 358 -12.49 -13.34 -8.08
N TRP A 359 -11.51 -13.11 -7.19
CA TRP A 359 -11.77 -12.69 -5.81
C TRP A 359 -11.25 -11.29 -5.50
N MET A 360 -9.94 -11.06 -5.68
CA MET A 360 -9.31 -9.82 -5.22
C MET A 360 -9.85 -8.58 -5.93
N LEU A 361 -9.90 -8.57 -7.24
CA LEU A 361 -10.32 -7.40 -8.01
C LEU A 361 -11.83 -7.10 -7.90
N PRO A 362 -12.76 -8.08 -7.85
CA PRO A 362 -14.15 -7.84 -7.47
C PRO A 362 -14.31 -7.22 -6.08
N VAL A 363 -13.58 -7.71 -5.08
CA VAL A 363 -13.56 -7.09 -3.74
C VAL A 363 -13.02 -5.67 -3.82
N LYS A 364 -11.97 -5.41 -4.62
CA LYS A 364 -11.46 -4.05 -4.82
C LYS A 364 -12.46 -3.12 -5.51
N ALA A 365 -13.30 -3.62 -6.40
CA ALA A 365 -14.40 -2.82 -6.97
C ALA A 365 -15.40 -2.38 -5.88
N ALA A 366 -15.71 -3.26 -4.91
CA ALA A 366 -16.53 -2.90 -3.75
C ALA A 366 -15.77 -1.94 -2.79
N ASP A 367 -14.50 -2.20 -2.49
CA ASP A 367 -13.64 -1.36 -1.65
C ASP A 367 -13.56 0.08 -2.15
N THR A 368 -13.54 0.31 -3.45
CA THR A 368 -13.51 1.67 -4.01
C THR A 368 -14.79 2.44 -3.70
N MET A 369 -15.93 1.77 -3.57
CA MET A 369 -17.21 2.38 -3.20
C MET A 369 -17.44 2.42 -1.67
N GLN A 370 -16.72 1.64 -0.87
CA GLN A 370 -16.89 1.56 0.58
C GLN A 370 -16.90 2.94 1.29
N PRO A 371 -16.01 3.90 0.95
CA PRO A 371 -16.07 5.23 1.57
C PRO A 371 -17.36 6.00 1.28
N ILE A 372 -17.93 5.82 0.09
CA ILE A 372 -19.18 6.45 -0.31
C ILE A 372 -20.36 5.85 0.49
N TYR A 373 -20.39 4.50 0.63
CA TYR A 373 -21.37 3.82 1.49
C TYR A 373 -21.25 4.29 2.94
N GLY A 374 -20.03 4.35 3.50
CA GLY A 374 -19.79 4.76 4.88
C GLY A 374 -20.21 6.20 5.16
N LEU A 375 -19.85 7.16 4.27
CA LEU A 375 -20.30 8.54 4.41
C LEU A 375 -21.82 8.68 4.25
N SER A 376 -22.43 7.96 3.31
CA SER A 376 -23.89 7.95 3.15
C SER A 376 -24.58 7.45 4.42
N ALA A 377 -24.09 6.35 5.01
CA ALA A 377 -24.60 5.80 6.26
C ALA A 377 -24.50 6.79 7.43
N PHE A 378 -23.35 7.48 7.53
CA PHE A 378 -23.11 8.48 8.57
C PHE A 378 -23.99 9.72 8.40
N ILE A 379 -24.14 10.24 7.18
CA ILE A 379 -24.99 11.39 6.88
C ILE A 379 -26.46 11.06 7.19
N LEU A 380 -26.93 9.85 6.83
CA LEU A 380 -28.28 9.42 7.15
C LEU A 380 -28.49 9.28 8.67
N LEU A 381 -27.51 8.79 9.41
CA LEU A 381 -27.59 8.72 10.88
C LEU A 381 -27.74 10.13 11.48
N LEU A 382 -26.93 11.09 11.04
CA LEU A 382 -27.07 12.49 11.46
C LEU A 382 -28.44 13.07 11.09
N TRP A 383 -28.93 12.76 9.90
CA TRP A 383 -30.26 13.18 9.45
C TRP A 383 -31.36 12.64 10.37
N TYR A 384 -31.29 11.35 10.77
CA TYR A 384 -32.27 10.76 11.70
C TYR A 384 -32.21 11.37 13.10
N ILE A 385 -31.01 11.74 13.59
CA ILE A 385 -30.83 12.45 14.85
C ILE A 385 -31.50 13.83 14.77
N VAL A 386 -31.21 14.63 13.72
CA VAL A 386 -31.72 15.99 13.56
C VAL A 386 -33.25 16.01 13.36
N THR A 387 -33.79 15.01 12.66
CA THR A 387 -35.23 14.90 12.42
C THR A 387 -36.01 14.21 13.54
N GLY A 388 -35.33 13.79 14.62
CA GLY A 388 -35.95 13.17 15.82
C GLY A 388 -36.60 11.82 15.56
N ARG A 389 -36.10 11.03 14.56
CA ARG A 389 -36.61 9.70 14.25
C ARG A 389 -36.11 8.65 15.24
N ILE A 390 -36.57 8.73 16.49
CA ILE A 390 -36.11 7.85 17.61
C ILE A 390 -36.37 6.37 17.29
N GLU A 391 -37.49 6.08 16.60
CA GLU A 391 -37.85 4.72 16.17
C GLU A 391 -36.80 4.04 15.28
N LEU A 392 -35.99 4.85 14.55
CA LEU A 392 -34.86 4.35 13.75
C LEU A 392 -33.55 4.33 14.55
N LEU A 393 -33.34 5.29 15.44
CA LEU A 393 -32.08 5.44 16.17
C LEU A 393 -31.81 4.27 17.14
N ILE A 394 -32.85 3.74 17.78
CA ILE A 394 -32.71 2.61 18.73
C ILE A 394 -32.16 1.35 18.03
N PRO A 395 -32.80 0.80 16.97
CA PRO A 395 -32.30 -0.39 16.30
C PRO A 395 -30.98 -0.14 15.55
N VAL A 396 -30.77 1.03 14.95
CA VAL A 396 -29.50 1.39 14.31
C VAL A 396 -28.37 1.49 15.34
N GLY A 397 -28.63 2.09 16.49
CA GLY A 397 -27.69 2.14 17.62
C GLY A 397 -27.29 0.74 18.11
N GLY A 398 -28.25 -0.17 18.21
CA GLY A 398 -28.00 -1.59 18.53
C GLY A 398 -27.07 -2.26 17.51
N LEU A 399 -27.28 -2.04 16.22
CA LEU A 399 -26.39 -2.56 15.16
C LEU A 399 -24.98 -1.98 15.25
N ILE A 400 -24.84 -0.68 15.50
CA ILE A 400 -23.53 -0.02 15.65
C ILE A 400 -22.80 -0.56 16.88
N ILE A 401 -23.48 -0.73 18.02
CA ILE A 401 -22.89 -1.31 19.23
C ILE A 401 -22.45 -2.76 18.97
N GLY A 402 -23.29 -3.57 18.31
CA GLY A 402 -22.94 -4.93 17.92
C GLY A 402 -21.70 -4.97 17.02
N LYS A 403 -21.60 -4.05 16.06
CA LYS A 403 -20.41 -3.90 15.20
C LYS A 403 -19.16 -3.55 16.01
N ILE A 404 -19.25 -2.61 16.94
CA ILE A 404 -18.12 -2.23 17.83
C ILE A 404 -17.64 -3.45 18.62
N VAL A 405 -18.53 -4.26 19.17
CA VAL A 405 -18.16 -5.48 19.92
C VAL A 405 -17.42 -6.48 19.02
N ILE A 406 -17.90 -6.68 17.79
CA ILE A 406 -17.23 -7.52 16.79
C ILE A 406 -15.84 -6.95 16.50
N ASP A 407 -15.74 -5.66 16.21
CA ASP A 407 -14.46 -5.01 15.90
C ASP A 407 -13.47 -5.11 17.04
N LEU A 408 -13.88 -4.93 18.29
CA LEU A 408 -13.03 -5.10 19.46
C LEU A 408 -12.46 -6.51 19.56
N THR A 409 -13.29 -7.54 19.31
CA THR A 409 -12.85 -8.94 19.32
C THR A 409 -11.78 -9.19 18.24
N PHE A 410 -12.05 -8.73 17.00
CA PHE A 410 -11.09 -8.86 15.91
C PHE A 410 -9.81 -8.03 16.13
N HIS A 411 -9.90 -6.84 16.73
CA HIS A 411 -8.74 -6.02 17.05
C HIS A 411 -7.83 -6.69 18.08
N ALA A 412 -8.41 -7.21 19.16
CA ALA A 412 -7.65 -7.93 20.18
C ALA A 412 -6.89 -9.11 19.58
N TRP A 413 -7.57 -9.90 18.75
CA TRP A 413 -6.99 -11.01 18.01
C TRP A 413 -5.90 -10.58 17.03
N SER A 414 -6.17 -9.55 16.23
CA SER A 414 -5.23 -9.02 15.25
C SER A 414 -3.92 -8.55 15.88
N ILE A 415 -3.97 -7.85 17.02
CA ILE A 415 -2.77 -7.40 17.74
C ILE A 415 -1.97 -8.59 18.26
N PHE A 416 -2.65 -9.62 18.80
CA PHE A 416 -1.99 -10.83 19.26
C PHE A 416 -1.25 -11.52 18.12
N LEU A 417 -1.89 -11.73 16.97
CA LEU A 417 -1.26 -12.36 15.82
C LEU A 417 -0.14 -11.52 15.23
N TYR A 418 -0.37 -10.21 15.09
CA TYR A 418 0.64 -9.30 14.58
C TYR A 418 1.92 -9.32 15.41
N ARG A 419 1.81 -9.28 16.74
CA ARG A 419 2.96 -9.38 17.64
C ARG A 419 3.75 -10.67 17.45
N LYS A 420 3.07 -11.80 17.26
CA LYS A 420 3.73 -13.07 16.96
C LYS A 420 4.43 -13.04 15.61
N TRP A 421 3.77 -12.50 14.61
CA TRP A 421 4.27 -12.46 13.23
C TRP A 421 5.51 -11.58 13.07
N VAL A 422 5.56 -10.42 13.72
CA VAL A 422 6.70 -9.50 13.68
C VAL A 422 7.74 -9.75 14.78
N GLY A 423 7.71 -10.88 15.48
CA GLY A 423 8.71 -11.26 16.47
C GLY A 423 8.76 -10.38 17.74
N GLY A 424 7.63 -9.76 18.12
CA GLY A 424 7.56 -8.91 19.33
C GLY A 424 8.19 -7.52 19.19
N GLN A 425 8.74 -7.17 18.06
CA GLN A 425 9.42 -5.87 17.79
C GLN A 425 8.43 -4.72 17.55
N THR A 426 7.25 -4.77 18.15
CA THR A 426 6.21 -3.73 17.97
C THR A 426 5.97 -2.95 19.26
N LYS A 427 5.84 -1.62 19.13
CA LYS A 427 5.46 -0.71 20.21
C LYS A 427 3.93 -0.62 20.42
N VAL A 428 3.14 -1.45 19.72
CA VAL A 428 1.66 -1.40 19.79
C VAL A 428 1.17 -1.75 21.19
N ASN A 429 0.57 -0.79 21.87
CA ASN A 429 -0.01 -0.96 23.20
C ASN A 429 -1.44 -1.51 23.08
N PHE A 430 -1.72 -2.64 23.74
CA PHE A 430 -3.01 -3.32 23.68
C PHE A 430 -4.17 -2.46 24.18
N GLY A 431 -4.00 -1.78 25.32
CA GLY A 431 -5.05 -0.94 25.91
C GLY A 431 -5.41 0.26 25.02
N LEU A 432 -4.38 0.92 24.45
CA LEU A 432 -4.59 2.00 23.49
C LEU A 432 -5.24 1.51 22.19
N ALA A 433 -4.98 0.27 21.79
CA ALA A 433 -5.63 -0.35 20.62
C ALA A 433 -7.14 -0.50 20.83
N ILE A 434 -7.54 -1.01 21.99
CA ILE A 434 -8.94 -1.14 22.33
C ILE A 434 -9.63 0.23 22.33
N LEU A 435 -8.99 1.24 22.92
CA LEU A 435 -9.52 2.61 22.89
C LEU A 435 -9.63 3.16 21.45
N ALA A 436 -8.64 2.89 20.60
CA ALA A 436 -8.71 3.29 19.20
C ALA A 436 -9.92 2.67 18.49
N ALA A 437 -10.17 1.37 18.69
CA ALA A 437 -11.28 0.67 18.05
C ALA A 437 -12.66 1.22 18.45
N ILE A 438 -12.81 1.77 19.68
CA ILE A 438 -14.05 2.42 20.13
C ILE A 438 -14.23 3.81 19.51
N VAL A 439 -13.14 4.58 19.40
CA VAL A 439 -13.20 6.00 18.99
C VAL A 439 -13.11 6.16 17.47
N GLU A 440 -12.42 5.24 16.80
CA GLU A 440 -12.16 5.29 15.35
C GLU A 440 -13.41 5.45 14.47
N PRO A 441 -14.53 4.72 14.69
CA PRO A 441 -15.71 4.80 13.83
C PRO A 441 -16.33 6.19 13.74
N PHE A 442 -16.21 6.99 14.81
CA PHE A 442 -16.79 8.34 14.92
C PHE A 442 -15.77 9.47 14.66
N SER A 443 -14.53 9.14 14.37
CA SER A 443 -13.45 10.12 14.22
C SER A 443 -12.54 9.81 13.03
N PHE A 444 -11.51 9.02 13.23
CA PHE A 444 -10.48 8.74 12.23
C PHE A 444 -11.02 8.05 10.96
N GLN A 445 -12.00 7.16 11.11
CA GLN A 445 -12.68 6.50 9.98
C GLN A 445 -13.39 7.51 9.08
N LEU A 446 -13.99 8.56 9.65
CA LEU A 446 -14.62 9.63 8.86
C LEU A 446 -13.60 10.41 8.05
N PHE A 447 -12.43 10.72 8.61
CA PHE A 447 -11.35 11.37 7.85
C PHE A 447 -10.83 10.46 6.73
N ARG A 448 -10.74 9.14 6.95
CA ARG A 448 -10.39 8.19 5.89
C ARG A 448 -11.42 8.24 4.75
N HIS A 449 -12.70 8.17 5.06
CA HIS A 449 -13.78 8.25 4.06
C HIS A 449 -13.82 9.59 3.34
N LEU A 450 -13.62 10.71 4.03
CA LEU A 450 -13.56 12.04 3.42
C LEU A 450 -12.37 12.15 2.44
N GLY A 451 -11.18 11.71 2.86
CA GLY A 451 -10.00 11.70 1.98
C GLY A 451 -10.18 10.82 0.75
N ALA A 452 -10.77 9.64 0.93
CA ALA A 452 -11.08 8.71 -0.15
C ALA A 452 -12.14 9.25 -1.11
N SER A 453 -13.21 9.85 -0.59
CA SER A 453 -14.25 10.50 -1.42
C SER A 453 -13.70 11.71 -2.17
N TRP A 454 -12.76 12.44 -1.58
CA TRP A 454 -12.02 13.48 -2.30
C TRP A 454 -11.18 12.90 -3.45
N GLY A 455 -10.61 11.68 -3.26
CA GLY A 455 -9.96 10.92 -4.33
C GLY A 455 -10.91 10.59 -5.49
N TRP A 456 -12.15 10.19 -5.19
CA TRP A 456 -13.20 9.99 -6.20
C TRP A 456 -13.48 11.26 -6.99
N PHE A 457 -13.69 12.39 -6.31
CA PHE A 457 -13.93 13.67 -6.96
C PHE A 457 -12.76 14.09 -7.86
N ALA A 458 -11.51 13.92 -7.37
CA ALA A 458 -10.32 14.22 -8.15
C ALA A 458 -10.21 13.34 -9.41
N PHE A 459 -10.54 12.04 -9.28
CA PHE A 459 -10.56 11.09 -10.39
C PHE A 459 -11.60 11.49 -11.46
N LEU A 460 -12.85 11.75 -11.07
CA LEU A 460 -13.94 12.12 -11.98
C LEU A 460 -13.71 13.46 -12.69
N THR A 461 -13.13 14.43 -11.98
CA THR A 461 -12.83 15.77 -12.54
C THR A 461 -11.49 15.84 -13.28
N LYS A 462 -10.75 14.70 -13.36
CA LYS A 462 -9.41 14.63 -13.96
C LYS A 462 -8.39 15.60 -13.32
N ARG A 463 -8.65 16.07 -12.10
CA ARG A 463 -7.76 16.95 -11.33
C ARG A 463 -6.80 16.10 -10.49
N GLN A 464 -5.97 15.28 -11.17
CA GLN A 464 -5.06 14.31 -10.56
C GLN A 464 -3.63 14.86 -10.41
N GLY A 465 -3.44 16.16 -10.33
CA GLY A 465 -2.11 16.77 -10.03
C GLY A 465 -1.66 16.50 -8.59
N TRP A 466 -0.32 16.42 -8.42
CA TRP A 466 0.40 16.29 -7.12
C TRP A 466 0.14 17.49 -6.21
#